data_e5b8e559e1d2d1e7ae5c256b8da1ae24
#
_entry.id   e5b8e559e1d2d1e7ae5c256b8da1ae24
#
_cell.length_a   1.000
_cell.length_b   1.000
_cell.length_c   1.000
_cell.angle_alpha   90.00
_cell.angle_beta   90.00
_cell.angle_gamma   90.00
#
_symmetry.space_group_name_H-M   'P 1'
#
loop_
_entity.id
_entity.type
_entity.pdbx_description
1 polymer ?
#
loop_
_entity_poly.entity_id
_entity_poly.type
_entity_poly.pdbx_seq_one_letter_code
_entity_poly.pdbx_strand_id
1 'polypeptide(L)'
;MANPNIPGIARPEQDLLYQKLNAYNSGRASYKEAGAYLVVLPRPEQATYSLWVYSPLPERQSIFYVCDLSGDVHESLRMASTLCFYSPRPLFLVEYNAKRMQSKGDDLIFFGKYRGHFLHEILRIDPGYLTWIAFKFEPRIPKQERFVQIARIYHSVHLDVQRSKSRQRSTSRYLGKEGDKIENLRLTVLSVRIEDNPYKTQVCNGVAHFYVRQLLKLHDAAGNLVSLRINARTASTQSCTLPALEHAYRPGETIEVASARIARTYQAGSARCTMLNYVKLR
;
A
#
# COMPACT_ATOMS: atom_id res chain seq x y z
N MET A 1 -11.71 -0.53 -21.71
CA MET A 1 -10.69 0.53 -21.85
C MET A 1 -9.58 -0.02 -22.73
N ALA A 2 -9.00 0.78 -23.61
CA ALA A 2 -7.84 0.36 -24.41
C ALA A 2 -6.61 0.28 -23.51
N ASN A 3 -5.74 -0.73 -23.77
CA ASN A 3 -4.48 -0.87 -23.06
C ASN A 3 -3.51 0.21 -23.54
N PRO A 4 -3.01 1.10 -22.67
CA PRO A 4 -2.05 2.13 -23.07
C PRO A 4 -0.68 1.52 -23.40
N ASN A 5 0.08 2.22 -24.24
CA ASN A 5 1.49 1.91 -24.42
C ASN A 5 2.29 2.37 -23.20
N ILE A 6 3.13 1.50 -22.63
CA ILE A 6 3.93 1.81 -21.44
C ILE A 6 5.34 2.22 -21.90
N PRO A 7 5.72 3.49 -21.75
CA PRO A 7 7.05 3.94 -22.17
C PRO A 7 8.17 3.16 -21.48
N GLY A 8 9.20 2.79 -22.24
CA GLY A 8 10.38 2.11 -21.69
C GLY A 8 10.23 0.59 -21.48
N ILE A 9 9.07 0.02 -21.80
CA ILE A 9 8.83 -1.43 -21.67
C ILE A 9 8.64 -2.06 -23.06
N ALA A 10 9.31 -3.17 -23.33
CA ALA A 10 9.17 -3.89 -24.58
C ALA A 10 7.77 -4.51 -24.74
N ARG A 11 7.25 -4.57 -25.96
CA ARG A 11 5.90 -5.11 -26.25
C ARG A 11 5.60 -6.48 -25.62
N PRO A 12 6.48 -7.48 -25.72
CA PRO A 12 6.21 -8.81 -25.11
C PRO A 12 6.03 -8.73 -23.59
N GLU A 13 6.75 -7.83 -22.93
CA GLU A 13 6.64 -7.61 -21.48
C GLU A 13 5.34 -6.87 -21.13
N GLN A 14 4.93 -5.90 -21.95
CA GLN A 14 3.62 -5.25 -21.83
C GLN A 14 2.48 -6.25 -21.96
N ASP A 15 2.53 -7.14 -22.94
CA ASP A 15 1.51 -8.17 -23.17
C ASP A 15 1.39 -9.10 -21.96
N LEU A 16 2.52 -9.49 -21.35
CA LEU A 16 2.53 -10.30 -20.13
C LEU A 16 1.92 -9.54 -18.94
N LEU A 17 2.20 -8.23 -18.82
CA LEU A 17 1.58 -7.37 -17.80
C LEU A 17 0.06 -7.33 -17.94
N TYR A 18 -0.44 -7.12 -19.16
CA TYR A 18 -1.87 -7.10 -19.44
C TYR A 18 -2.54 -8.44 -19.25
N GLN A 19 -1.87 -9.55 -19.58
CA GLN A 19 -2.36 -10.89 -19.26
C GLN A 19 -2.53 -11.08 -17.74
N LYS A 20 -1.54 -10.68 -16.94
CA LYS A 20 -1.63 -10.72 -15.47
C LYS A 20 -2.75 -9.83 -14.93
N LEU A 21 -2.93 -8.64 -15.51
CA LEU A 21 -3.99 -7.72 -15.12
C LEU A 21 -5.38 -8.26 -15.46
N ASN A 22 -5.53 -8.88 -16.64
CA ASN A 22 -6.75 -9.56 -17.05
C ASN A 22 -7.08 -10.75 -16.13
N ALA A 23 -6.08 -11.55 -15.76
CA ALA A 23 -6.25 -12.63 -14.80
C ALA A 23 -6.66 -12.13 -13.41
N TYR A 24 -6.08 -11.02 -12.96
CA TYR A 24 -6.48 -10.34 -11.72
C TYR A 24 -7.94 -9.85 -11.78
N ASN A 25 -8.39 -9.36 -12.93
CA ASN A 25 -9.76 -8.87 -13.14
C ASN A 25 -10.80 -9.98 -13.33
N SER A 26 -10.36 -11.21 -13.57
CA SER A 26 -11.25 -12.36 -13.75
C SER A 26 -12.13 -12.58 -12.51
N GLY A 27 -13.43 -12.69 -12.71
CA GLY A 27 -14.42 -12.86 -11.64
C GLY A 27 -14.78 -11.57 -10.86
N ARG A 28 -14.25 -10.40 -11.25
CA ARG A 28 -14.66 -9.11 -10.70
C ARG A 28 -15.86 -8.55 -11.44
N ALA A 29 -16.63 -7.69 -10.75
CA ALA A 29 -17.74 -6.97 -11.35
C ALA A 29 -17.29 -6.08 -12.51
N SER A 30 -18.19 -5.76 -13.43
CA SER A 30 -17.87 -4.83 -14.50
C SER A 30 -17.63 -3.40 -13.95
N TYR A 31 -16.77 -2.63 -14.64
CA TYR A 31 -16.50 -1.24 -14.23
C TYR A 31 -17.73 -0.35 -14.30
N LYS A 32 -18.74 -0.72 -15.10
CA LYS A 32 -20.01 0.03 -15.20
C LYS A 32 -20.86 -0.15 -13.96
N GLU A 33 -20.75 -1.27 -13.27
CA GLU A 33 -21.55 -1.60 -12.09
C GLU A 33 -20.83 -1.18 -10.79
N ALA A 34 -19.60 -1.62 -10.63
CA ALA A 34 -18.85 -1.44 -9.38
C ALA A 34 -17.89 -0.23 -9.39
N GLY A 35 -17.70 0.42 -10.54
CA GLY A 35 -16.55 1.31 -10.74
C GLY A 35 -15.26 0.53 -10.96
N ALA A 36 -14.14 1.23 -10.98
CA ALA A 36 -12.82 0.63 -11.20
C ALA A 36 -11.74 1.34 -10.42
N TYR A 37 -10.63 0.64 -10.15
CA TYR A 37 -9.38 1.27 -9.78
C TYR A 37 -8.53 1.49 -11.02
N LEU A 38 -7.87 2.63 -11.08
CA LEU A 38 -7.04 3.04 -12.21
C LEU A 38 -5.63 3.29 -11.70
N VAL A 39 -4.66 2.55 -12.22
CA VAL A 39 -3.24 2.90 -12.11
C VAL A 39 -2.91 3.80 -13.28
N VAL A 40 -2.59 5.05 -12.99
CA VAL A 40 -2.40 6.09 -14.00
C VAL A 40 -0.91 6.24 -14.28
N LEU A 41 -0.54 6.22 -15.57
CA LEU A 41 0.83 6.45 -15.99
C LEU A 41 1.31 7.83 -15.53
N PRO A 42 2.59 7.96 -15.14
CA PRO A 42 3.16 9.24 -14.76
C PRO A 42 3.12 10.23 -15.93
N ARG A 43 2.85 11.48 -15.63
CA ARG A 43 3.02 12.60 -16.57
C ARG A 43 4.49 12.97 -16.65
N PRO A 44 4.93 13.71 -17.70
CA PRO A 44 6.33 14.12 -17.83
C PRO A 44 6.92 14.82 -16.59
N GLU A 45 6.07 15.57 -15.89
CA GLU A 45 6.43 16.29 -14.67
C GLU A 45 6.30 15.46 -13.36
N GLN A 46 5.85 14.22 -13.48
CA GLN A 46 5.64 13.31 -12.33
C GLN A 46 6.52 12.07 -12.48
N ALA A 47 7.21 11.71 -11.40
CA ALA A 47 8.08 10.53 -11.39
C ALA A 47 7.37 9.23 -11.00
N THR A 48 6.10 9.30 -10.58
CA THR A 48 5.38 8.16 -9.99
C THR A 48 4.04 7.88 -10.65
N TYR A 49 3.70 6.60 -10.73
CA TYR A 49 2.33 6.16 -11.01
C TYR A 49 1.41 6.55 -9.85
N SER A 50 0.15 6.75 -10.15
CA SER A 50 -0.85 7.09 -9.13
C SER A 50 -2.07 6.19 -9.21
N LEU A 51 -2.68 5.93 -8.04
CA LEU A 51 -3.93 5.19 -7.92
C LEU A 51 -5.11 6.17 -7.90
N TRP A 52 -6.08 5.88 -8.75
CA TRP A 52 -7.32 6.62 -8.85
C TRP A 52 -8.50 5.66 -8.74
N VAL A 53 -9.66 6.19 -8.40
CA VAL A 53 -10.92 5.45 -8.41
C VAL A 53 -11.88 6.07 -9.42
N TYR A 54 -12.36 5.26 -10.32
CA TYR A 54 -13.51 5.60 -11.16
C TYR A 54 -14.78 5.12 -10.45
N SER A 55 -15.80 5.98 -10.39
CA SER A 55 -17.11 5.64 -9.87
C SER A 55 -18.18 5.99 -10.92
N PRO A 56 -19.18 5.12 -11.15
CA PRO A 56 -20.26 5.38 -12.10
C PRO A 56 -21.26 6.41 -11.56
N LEU A 57 -20.81 7.64 -11.30
CA LEU A 57 -21.68 8.76 -11.00
C LEU A 57 -22.18 9.38 -12.30
N PRO A 58 -23.46 9.81 -12.37
CA PRO A 58 -24.05 10.36 -13.59
C PRO A 58 -23.49 11.72 -13.99
N GLU A 59 -22.74 12.38 -13.11
CA GLU A 59 -22.26 13.75 -13.29
C GLU A 59 -20.76 13.85 -13.64
N ARG A 60 -20.36 15.10 -13.90
CA ARG A 60 -19.07 15.56 -14.39
C ARG A 60 -17.93 14.90 -13.69
N GLN A 61 -17.16 14.37 -13.42
CA GLN A 61 -15.96 13.89 -12.75
C GLN A 61 -16.24 12.68 -11.87
N SER A 62 -16.16 11.55 -12.50
CA SER A 62 -16.29 10.26 -11.83
C SER A 62 -14.93 9.60 -11.51
N ILE A 63 -13.81 10.31 -11.70
CA ILE A 63 -12.46 9.79 -11.45
C ILE A 63 -11.78 10.66 -10.38
N PHE A 64 -11.34 10.02 -9.31
CA PHE A 64 -10.81 10.70 -8.12
C PHE A 64 -9.46 10.11 -7.73
N TYR A 65 -8.51 10.98 -7.40
CA TYR A 65 -7.18 10.61 -6.92
C TYR A 65 -7.27 9.94 -5.54
N VAL A 66 -6.48 8.88 -5.33
CA VAL A 66 -6.39 8.15 -4.05
C VAL A 66 -5.01 8.33 -3.42
N CYS A 67 -3.94 7.96 -4.12
CA CYS A 67 -2.57 8.07 -3.61
C CYS A 67 -1.55 7.88 -4.74
N ASP A 68 -0.32 8.30 -4.48
CA ASP A 68 0.83 7.91 -5.30
C ASP A 68 1.23 6.46 -5.01
N LEU A 69 1.81 5.83 -6.02
CA LEU A 69 2.34 4.47 -5.98
C LEU A 69 3.88 4.50 -6.10
N SER A 70 4.43 3.78 -7.07
CA SER A 70 5.87 3.69 -7.34
C SER A 70 6.24 4.41 -8.65
N GLY A 71 7.53 4.63 -8.89
CA GLY A 71 8.07 5.02 -10.20
C GLY A 71 8.16 3.85 -11.18
N ASP A 72 8.04 2.63 -10.70
CA ASP A 72 8.05 1.40 -11.49
C ASP A 72 6.63 0.85 -11.69
N VAL A 73 6.29 0.43 -12.91
CA VAL A 73 4.97 -0.07 -13.25
C VAL A 73 4.64 -1.39 -12.59
N HIS A 74 5.61 -2.32 -12.50
CA HIS A 74 5.38 -3.64 -11.91
C HIS A 74 5.10 -3.49 -10.41
N GLU A 75 5.88 -2.64 -9.73
CA GLU A 75 5.67 -2.34 -8.34
C GLU A 75 4.35 -1.61 -8.11
N SER A 76 4.01 -0.66 -8.97
CA SER A 76 2.74 0.09 -8.89
C SER A 76 1.52 -0.83 -9.04
N LEU A 77 1.54 -1.73 -10.01
CA LEU A 77 0.47 -2.72 -10.18
C LEU A 77 0.41 -3.70 -9.01
N ARG A 78 1.56 -4.09 -8.46
CA ARG A 78 1.63 -4.94 -7.28
C ARG A 78 1.05 -4.24 -6.03
N MET A 79 1.41 -2.97 -5.80
CA MET A 79 0.87 -2.16 -4.71
C MET A 79 -0.65 -2.00 -4.85
N ALA A 80 -1.12 -1.60 -6.03
CA ALA A 80 -2.53 -1.43 -6.30
C ALA A 80 -3.32 -2.74 -6.14
N SER A 81 -2.82 -3.85 -6.68
CA SER A 81 -3.46 -5.16 -6.55
C SER A 81 -3.51 -5.64 -5.09
N THR A 82 -2.50 -5.33 -4.28
CA THR A 82 -2.49 -5.65 -2.85
C THR A 82 -3.52 -4.82 -2.09
N LEU A 83 -3.60 -3.52 -2.36
CA LEU A 83 -4.57 -2.63 -1.73
C LEU A 83 -6.01 -3.00 -2.06
N CYS A 84 -6.24 -3.47 -3.30
CA CYS A 84 -7.56 -3.72 -3.84
C CYS A 84 -7.87 -5.22 -4.01
N PHE A 85 -7.06 -6.11 -3.44
CA PHE A 85 -7.10 -7.55 -3.71
C PHE A 85 -8.50 -8.16 -3.59
N TYR A 86 -9.23 -7.81 -2.53
CA TYR A 86 -10.58 -8.30 -2.28
C TYR A 86 -11.69 -7.33 -2.70
N SER A 87 -11.33 -6.28 -3.42
CA SER A 87 -12.33 -5.37 -3.98
C SER A 87 -13.09 -6.03 -5.13
N PRO A 88 -14.40 -5.80 -5.26
CA PRO A 88 -15.15 -6.22 -6.45
C PRO A 88 -14.76 -5.41 -7.69
N ARG A 89 -14.14 -4.24 -7.51
CA ARG A 89 -13.73 -3.37 -8.62
C ARG A 89 -12.57 -3.95 -9.39
N PRO A 90 -12.62 -3.93 -10.73
CA PRO A 90 -11.48 -4.25 -11.57
C PRO A 90 -10.39 -3.18 -11.47
N LEU A 91 -9.17 -3.54 -11.87
CA LEU A 91 -8.00 -2.69 -11.91
C LEU A 91 -7.55 -2.50 -13.36
N PHE A 92 -7.35 -1.26 -13.77
CA PHE A 92 -6.87 -0.92 -15.12
C PHE A 92 -5.64 -0.04 -15.05
N LEU A 93 -4.75 -0.20 -16.03
CA LEU A 93 -3.68 0.74 -16.32
C LEU A 93 -4.19 1.72 -17.38
N VAL A 94 -4.05 3.02 -17.15
CA VAL A 94 -4.60 4.05 -18.03
C VAL A 94 -3.65 5.24 -18.18
N GLU A 95 -3.75 5.96 -19.28
CA GLU A 95 -3.08 7.24 -19.46
C GLU A 95 -3.78 8.35 -18.67
N TYR A 96 -3.00 9.34 -18.25
CA TYR A 96 -3.55 10.52 -17.62
C TYR A 96 -4.45 11.31 -18.60
N ASN A 97 -5.63 11.66 -18.15
CA ASN A 97 -6.56 12.49 -18.91
C ASN A 97 -6.96 13.72 -18.09
N ALA A 98 -6.38 14.87 -18.42
CA ALA A 98 -6.58 16.12 -17.71
C ALA A 98 -8.06 16.53 -17.60
N LYS A 99 -8.87 16.32 -18.64
CA LYS A 99 -10.29 16.67 -18.62
C LYS A 99 -11.10 15.88 -17.59
N ARG A 100 -10.66 14.64 -17.28
CA ARG A 100 -11.34 13.72 -16.37
C ARG A 100 -10.71 13.66 -14.98
N MET A 101 -9.40 13.90 -14.88
CA MET A 101 -8.59 13.64 -13.68
C MET A 101 -8.18 14.91 -12.93
N GLN A 102 -8.30 16.09 -13.55
CA GLN A 102 -7.99 17.34 -12.84
C GLN A 102 -9.05 17.62 -11.77
N SER A 103 -8.62 17.80 -10.52
CA SER A 103 -9.50 18.24 -9.43
C SER A 103 -10.06 19.62 -9.74
N LYS A 104 -11.36 19.79 -9.49
CA LYS A 104 -12.08 21.07 -9.62
C LYS A 104 -12.42 21.68 -8.25
N GLY A 105 -11.78 21.15 -7.18
CA GLY A 105 -12.01 21.59 -5.81
C GLY A 105 -13.30 21.05 -5.19
N ASP A 106 -13.99 20.12 -5.86
CA ASP A 106 -15.22 19.51 -5.32
C ASP A 106 -14.93 18.55 -4.16
N ASP A 107 -13.67 18.11 -4.01
CA ASP A 107 -13.17 17.25 -2.96
C ASP A 107 -12.40 18.00 -1.86
N LEU A 108 -12.38 19.35 -1.90
CA LEU A 108 -11.74 20.20 -0.90
C LEU A 108 -12.68 20.41 0.30
N ILE A 109 -12.15 20.17 1.52
CA ILE A 109 -12.91 20.36 2.76
C ILE A 109 -12.95 21.86 3.08
N PHE A 110 -14.15 22.43 3.19
CA PHE A 110 -14.39 23.86 3.38
C PHE A 110 -14.76 24.24 4.83
N PHE A 111 -14.81 23.27 5.75
CA PHE A 111 -15.24 23.45 7.14
C PHE A 111 -14.47 22.58 8.14
N GLY A 112 -14.61 22.90 9.43
CA GLY A 112 -14.12 22.09 10.55
C GLY A 112 -12.60 22.00 10.65
N LYS A 113 -12.12 21.02 11.44
CA LYS A 113 -10.70 20.87 11.78
C LYS A 113 -9.78 20.54 10.58
N TYR A 114 -10.34 20.04 9.50
CA TYR A 114 -9.60 19.68 8.28
C TYR A 114 -9.88 20.62 7.10
N ARG A 115 -10.33 21.85 7.39
CA ARG A 115 -10.52 22.86 6.36
C ARG A 115 -9.23 23.10 5.57
N GLY A 116 -9.34 23.08 4.24
CA GLY A 116 -8.21 23.24 3.33
C GLY A 116 -7.54 21.92 2.91
N HIS A 117 -7.87 20.80 3.55
CA HIS A 117 -7.42 19.47 3.12
C HIS A 117 -8.34 18.87 2.07
N PHE A 118 -7.81 17.94 1.28
CA PHE A 118 -8.60 17.15 0.35
C PHE A 118 -9.13 15.86 1.00
N LEU A 119 -10.25 15.34 0.49
CA LEU A 119 -10.84 14.10 1.02
C LEU A 119 -9.91 12.89 0.94
N HIS A 120 -9.04 12.81 -0.08
CA HIS A 120 -8.06 11.73 -0.18
C HIS A 120 -7.00 11.77 0.93
N GLU A 121 -6.66 12.96 1.44
CA GLU A 121 -5.75 13.09 2.59
C GLU A 121 -6.41 12.57 3.85
N ILE A 122 -7.70 12.90 4.05
CA ILE A 122 -8.47 12.47 5.22
C ILE A 122 -8.71 10.95 5.22
N LEU A 123 -8.80 10.33 4.05
CA LEU A 123 -8.82 8.86 3.93
C LEU A 123 -7.67 8.19 4.69
N ARG A 124 -6.51 8.84 4.78
CA ARG A 124 -5.30 8.34 5.45
C ARG A 124 -5.18 8.84 6.89
N ILE A 125 -5.55 10.09 7.15
CA ILE A 125 -5.34 10.78 8.44
C ILE A 125 -6.43 10.42 9.44
N ASP A 126 -7.70 10.55 9.03
CA ASP A 126 -8.86 10.37 9.91
C ASP A 126 -10.06 9.76 9.13
N PRO A 127 -10.07 8.46 8.90
CA PRO A 127 -11.18 7.80 8.21
C PRO A 127 -12.53 7.95 8.95
N GLY A 128 -12.49 8.17 10.26
CA GLY A 128 -13.69 8.43 11.06
C GLY A 128 -14.36 9.74 10.68
N TYR A 129 -13.57 10.80 10.47
CA TYR A 129 -14.09 12.09 9.99
C TYR A 129 -14.64 11.99 8.56
N LEU A 130 -13.97 11.23 7.70
CA LEU A 130 -14.50 10.93 6.36
C LEU A 130 -15.85 10.21 6.43
N THR A 131 -16.00 9.24 7.32
CA THR A 131 -17.27 8.53 7.55
C THR A 131 -18.36 9.48 8.01
N TRP A 132 -18.03 10.40 8.92
CA TRP A 132 -18.97 11.41 9.39
C TRP A 132 -19.42 12.32 8.24
N ILE A 133 -18.51 12.81 7.38
CA ILE A 133 -18.87 13.60 6.19
C ILE A 133 -19.81 12.80 5.28
N ALA A 134 -19.49 11.54 5.01
CA ALA A 134 -20.23 10.70 4.07
C ALA A 134 -21.69 10.42 4.50
N PHE A 135 -21.97 10.36 5.81
CA PHE A 135 -23.26 9.85 6.32
C PHE A 135 -23.96 10.72 7.38
N LYS A 136 -23.27 11.68 7.97
CA LYS A 136 -23.83 12.52 9.04
C LYS A 136 -23.86 14.01 8.69
N PHE A 137 -23.02 14.44 7.74
CA PHE A 137 -23.04 15.81 7.28
C PHE A 137 -24.28 16.04 6.40
N GLU A 138 -25.05 17.06 6.72
CA GLU A 138 -26.28 17.45 6.01
C GLU A 138 -25.96 18.54 4.99
N PRO A 139 -26.00 18.24 3.68
CA PRO A 139 -25.76 19.23 2.64
C PRO A 139 -26.95 20.21 2.54
N ARG A 140 -26.62 21.49 2.36
CA ARG A 140 -27.64 22.57 2.23
C ARG A 140 -27.72 23.16 0.82
N ILE A 141 -26.71 22.88 -0.01
CA ILE A 141 -26.62 23.39 -1.39
C ILE A 141 -26.08 22.28 -2.31
N PRO A 142 -26.35 22.31 -3.62
CA PRO A 142 -25.94 21.27 -4.57
C PRO A 142 -24.42 20.95 -4.56
N LYS A 143 -23.58 21.98 -4.35
CA LYS A 143 -22.12 21.77 -4.23
C LYS A 143 -21.77 20.89 -3.02
N GLN A 144 -22.48 21.02 -1.91
CA GLN A 144 -22.26 20.18 -0.73
C GLN A 144 -22.79 18.76 -0.93
N GLU A 145 -23.89 18.59 -1.68
CA GLU A 145 -24.39 17.27 -2.05
C GLU A 145 -23.35 16.49 -2.84
N ARG A 146 -22.75 17.14 -3.84
CA ARG A 146 -21.66 16.55 -4.61
C ARG A 146 -20.45 16.20 -3.74
N PHE A 147 -20.04 17.09 -2.83
CA PHE A 147 -18.96 16.85 -1.87
C PHE A 147 -19.25 15.59 -1.02
N VAL A 148 -20.47 15.41 -0.54
CA VAL A 148 -20.88 14.22 0.22
C VAL A 148 -20.86 12.97 -0.66
N GLN A 149 -21.27 13.05 -1.93
CA GLN A 149 -21.18 11.93 -2.87
C GLN A 149 -19.71 11.50 -3.06
N ILE A 150 -18.79 12.45 -3.23
CA ILE A 150 -17.37 12.16 -3.34
C ILE A 150 -16.82 11.54 -2.04
N ALA A 151 -17.22 12.06 -0.88
CA ALA A 151 -16.85 11.48 0.41
C ALA A 151 -17.34 10.02 0.55
N ARG A 152 -18.52 9.68 0.06
CA ARG A 152 -19.03 8.29 0.00
C ARG A 152 -18.19 7.40 -0.90
N ILE A 153 -17.66 7.92 -2.01
CA ILE A 153 -16.73 7.18 -2.88
C ILE A 153 -15.44 6.86 -2.11
N TYR A 154 -14.82 7.86 -1.48
CA TYR A 154 -13.63 7.65 -0.67
C TYR A 154 -13.86 6.70 0.52
N HIS A 155 -15.02 6.79 1.15
CA HIS A 155 -15.42 5.84 2.18
C HIS A 155 -15.51 4.41 1.63
N SER A 156 -16.05 4.22 0.43
CA SER A 156 -16.09 2.89 -0.21
C SER A 156 -14.68 2.35 -0.52
N VAL A 157 -13.76 3.22 -0.94
CA VAL A 157 -12.32 2.88 -1.10
C VAL A 157 -11.72 2.44 0.23
N HIS A 158 -12.01 3.18 1.31
CA HIS A 158 -11.56 2.80 2.66
C HIS A 158 -12.06 1.41 3.06
N LEU A 159 -13.33 1.11 2.82
CA LEU A 159 -13.90 -0.20 3.10
C LEU A 159 -13.25 -1.32 2.27
N ASP A 160 -12.97 -1.08 0.98
CA ASP A 160 -12.29 -2.05 0.13
C ASP A 160 -10.90 -2.39 0.66
N VAL A 161 -10.13 -1.36 1.05
CA VAL A 161 -8.81 -1.53 1.67
C VAL A 161 -8.91 -2.29 3.01
N GLN A 162 -9.91 -1.95 3.84
CA GLN A 162 -10.14 -2.64 5.12
C GLN A 162 -10.52 -4.10 4.91
N ARG A 163 -11.40 -4.39 3.95
CA ARG A 163 -11.79 -5.78 3.61
C ARG A 163 -10.60 -6.58 3.12
N SER A 164 -9.76 -6.00 2.25
CA SER A 164 -8.53 -6.63 1.78
C SER A 164 -7.60 -6.99 2.94
N LYS A 165 -7.35 -6.03 3.83
CA LYS A 165 -6.54 -6.23 5.03
C LYS A 165 -7.16 -7.26 6.00
N SER A 166 -8.46 -7.19 6.23
CA SER A 166 -9.16 -8.09 7.15
C SER A 166 -9.14 -9.53 6.64
N ARG A 167 -9.49 -9.75 5.37
CA ARG A 167 -9.48 -11.09 4.76
C ARG A 167 -8.07 -11.66 4.67
N GLN A 168 -7.09 -10.88 4.27
CA GLN A 168 -5.69 -11.30 4.30
C GLN A 168 -5.29 -11.78 5.70
N ARG A 169 -5.73 -11.08 6.76
CA ARG A 169 -5.49 -11.49 8.13
C ARG A 169 -6.19 -12.79 8.50
N SER A 170 -7.45 -12.97 8.09
CA SER A 170 -8.24 -14.16 8.43
C SER A 170 -7.81 -15.42 7.67
N THR A 171 -7.23 -15.28 6.49
CA THR A 171 -6.74 -16.41 5.67
C THR A 171 -5.30 -16.82 6.01
N SER A 172 -4.57 -15.98 6.74
CA SER A 172 -3.18 -16.26 7.10
C SER A 172 -3.06 -17.51 7.96
N ARG A 173 -2.07 -18.35 7.63
CA ARG A 173 -1.70 -19.56 8.37
C ARG A 173 -0.29 -19.42 8.90
N TYR A 174 0.06 -20.23 9.91
CA TYR A 174 1.44 -20.33 10.34
C TYR A 174 2.28 -21.03 9.28
N LEU A 175 3.51 -20.57 9.05
CA LEU A 175 4.43 -21.18 8.10
C LEU A 175 5.02 -22.51 8.61
N GLY A 176 4.88 -22.80 9.88
CA GLY A 176 5.37 -24.01 10.54
C GLY A 176 5.31 -23.86 12.05
N LYS A 177 6.03 -24.70 12.77
CA LYS A 177 6.14 -24.69 14.23
C LYS A 177 7.36 -23.90 14.70
N GLU A 178 7.36 -23.49 15.95
CA GLU A 178 8.51 -22.83 16.59
C GLU A 178 9.75 -23.71 16.51
N GLY A 179 10.87 -23.15 16.11
CA GLY A 179 12.14 -23.84 15.89
C GLY A 179 12.37 -24.36 14.47
N ASP A 180 11.31 -24.49 13.65
CA ASP A 180 11.44 -24.98 12.28
C ASP A 180 12.35 -24.06 11.46
N LYS A 181 13.20 -24.68 10.61
CA LYS A 181 13.98 -23.99 9.60
C LYS A 181 13.15 -23.81 8.32
N ILE A 182 13.14 -22.60 7.80
CA ILE A 182 12.51 -22.27 6.51
C ILE A 182 13.59 -21.81 5.54
N GLU A 183 13.48 -22.25 4.29
CA GLU A 183 14.41 -21.91 3.21
C GLU A 183 13.67 -21.37 2.00
N ASN A 184 14.36 -20.54 1.20
CA ASN A 184 13.87 -20.04 -0.09
C ASN A 184 12.49 -19.36 -0.01
N LEU A 185 12.31 -18.51 0.99
CA LEU A 185 11.05 -17.80 1.20
C LEU A 185 11.09 -16.42 0.54
N ARG A 186 10.10 -16.15 -0.29
CA ARG A 186 9.89 -14.84 -0.91
C ARG A 186 8.76 -14.11 -0.20
N LEU A 187 9.06 -12.91 0.31
CA LEU A 187 8.15 -12.13 1.13
C LEU A 187 7.96 -10.72 0.55
N THR A 188 6.75 -10.21 0.60
CA THR A 188 6.42 -8.83 0.24
C THR A 188 6.21 -8.00 1.50
N VAL A 189 6.85 -6.84 1.58
CA VAL A 189 6.73 -5.91 2.71
C VAL A 189 5.35 -5.25 2.72
N LEU A 190 4.61 -5.42 3.81
CA LEU A 190 3.33 -4.75 4.05
C LEU A 190 3.50 -3.42 4.78
N SER A 191 4.35 -3.41 5.79
CA SER A 191 4.64 -2.22 6.56
C SER A 191 6.00 -2.31 7.21
N VAL A 192 6.62 -1.15 7.39
CA VAL A 192 7.91 -0.96 8.06
C VAL A 192 7.71 -0.02 9.23
N ARG A 193 8.30 -0.35 10.35
CA ARG A 193 8.43 0.53 11.50
C ARG A 193 9.89 0.58 11.89
N ILE A 194 10.46 1.75 11.92
CA ILE A 194 11.83 1.98 12.40
C ILE A 194 11.72 2.40 13.87
N GLU A 195 12.51 1.78 14.71
CA GLU A 195 12.56 2.09 16.14
C GLU A 195 13.99 1.95 16.67
N ASP A 196 14.28 2.64 17.76
CA ASP A 196 15.54 2.48 18.48
C ASP A 196 15.58 1.10 19.15
N ASN A 197 16.76 0.49 19.14
CA ASN A 197 16.99 -0.73 19.88
C ASN A 197 17.50 -0.38 21.29
N PRO A 198 16.66 -0.47 22.32
CA PRO A 198 17.01 -0.03 23.67
C PRO A 198 18.11 -0.86 24.32
N TYR A 199 18.42 -2.03 23.76
CA TYR A 199 19.42 -2.96 24.30
C TYR A 199 20.81 -2.79 23.68
N LYS A 200 20.96 -1.89 22.71
CA LYS A 200 22.23 -1.62 22.05
C LYS A 200 22.46 -0.12 21.93
N THR A 201 23.50 0.33 22.59
CA THR A 201 23.98 1.72 22.49
C THR A 201 25.43 1.72 22.10
N GLN A 202 25.87 2.75 21.39
CA GLN A 202 27.25 3.06 21.10
C GLN A 202 27.54 4.47 21.57
N VAL A 203 28.67 4.66 22.24
CA VAL A 203 29.12 6.00 22.64
C VAL A 203 30.10 6.49 21.59
N CYS A 204 29.81 7.63 20.98
CA CYS A 204 30.65 8.31 20.03
C CYS A 204 30.87 9.74 20.50
N ASN A 205 32.13 10.15 20.67
CA ASN A 205 32.50 11.49 21.12
C ASN A 205 31.77 11.92 22.43
N GLY A 206 31.58 10.98 23.35
CA GLY A 206 30.88 11.23 24.62
C GLY A 206 29.35 11.26 24.54
N VAL A 207 28.78 11.08 23.35
CA VAL A 207 27.32 11.03 23.13
C VAL A 207 26.88 9.60 22.90
N ALA A 208 25.86 9.17 23.63
CA ALA A 208 25.25 7.84 23.44
C ALA A 208 24.31 7.86 22.24
N HIS A 209 24.53 6.94 21.31
CA HIS A 209 23.68 6.71 20.14
C HIS A 209 23.01 5.34 20.23
N PHE A 210 21.72 5.27 19.92
CA PHE A 210 20.98 4.02 19.86
C PHE A 210 21.14 3.36 18.49
N TYR A 211 21.24 2.04 18.49
CA TYR A 211 21.11 1.27 17.25
C TYR A 211 19.65 1.31 16.81
N VAL A 212 19.43 1.53 15.52
CA VAL A 212 18.11 1.44 14.93
C VAL A 212 17.82 0.02 14.44
N ARG A 213 16.55 -0.35 14.44
CA ARG A 213 16.06 -1.61 13.85
C ARG A 213 14.80 -1.37 13.06
N GLN A 214 14.62 -2.17 12.02
CA GLN A 214 13.38 -2.20 11.25
C GLN A 214 12.55 -3.39 11.71
N LEU A 215 11.29 -3.12 12.06
CA LEU A 215 10.26 -4.13 12.26
C LEU A 215 9.45 -4.22 10.98
N LEU A 216 9.56 -5.34 10.28
CA LEU A 216 8.87 -5.58 9.04
C LEU A 216 7.68 -6.49 9.27
N LYS A 217 6.51 -6.10 8.73
CA LYS A 217 5.38 -6.99 8.53
C LYS A 217 5.32 -7.31 7.06
N LEU A 218 5.24 -8.59 6.73
CA LEU A 218 5.33 -9.10 5.39
C LEU A 218 4.24 -10.16 5.15
N HIS A 219 4.09 -10.55 3.90
CA HIS A 219 3.33 -11.75 3.54
C HIS A 219 4.08 -12.55 2.48
N ASP A 220 3.82 -13.87 2.45
CA ASP A 220 4.26 -14.73 1.37
C ASP A 220 3.28 -14.70 0.18
N ALA A 221 3.53 -15.49 -0.86
CA ALA A 221 2.67 -15.60 -2.04
C ALA A 221 1.26 -16.13 -1.72
N ALA A 222 1.11 -16.92 -0.65
CA ALA A 222 -0.17 -17.44 -0.18
C ALA A 222 -0.92 -16.45 0.73
N GLY A 223 -0.32 -15.30 1.06
CA GLY A 223 -0.90 -14.28 1.94
C GLY A 223 -0.67 -14.54 3.44
N ASN A 224 0.18 -15.51 3.81
CA ASN A 224 0.51 -15.76 5.21
C ASN A 224 1.33 -14.63 5.79
N LEU A 225 0.97 -14.18 6.98
CA LEU A 225 1.60 -13.04 7.64
C LEU A 225 2.88 -13.45 8.37
N VAL A 226 3.94 -12.72 8.05
CA VAL A 226 5.28 -12.91 8.60
C VAL A 226 5.75 -11.61 9.23
N SER A 227 6.48 -11.71 10.32
CA SER A 227 7.20 -10.59 10.91
C SER A 227 8.68 -10.93 11.09
N LEU A 228 9.53 -9.96 10.81
CA LEU A 228 10.96 -10.09 11.08
C LEU A 228 11.54 -8.76 11.54
N ARG A 229 12.70 -8.84 12.19
CA ARG A 229 13.45 -7.69 12.66
C ARG A 229 14.79 -7.66 11.95
N ILE A 230 15.15 -6.52 11.41
CA ILE A 230 16.46 -6.25 10.81
C ILE A 230 17.12 -5.15 11.62
N ASN A 231 18.24 -5.48 12.25
CA ASN A 231 19.00 -4.53 13.05
C ASN A 231 19.99 -3.78 12.16
N ALA A 232 20.28 -2.54 12.50
CA ALA A 232 21.43 -1.83 11.96
C ALA A 232 22.72 -2.60 12.27
N ARG A 233 23.67 -2.56 11.34
CA ARG A 233 25.02 -3.09 11.51
C ARG A 233 26.01 -1.93 11.65
N THR A 234 27.03 -2.12 12.45
CA THR A 234 28.18 -1.23 12.47
C THR A 234 29.12 -1.62 11.34
N ALA A 235 29.42 -0.69 10.46
CA ALA A 235 30.52 -0.85 9.53
C ALA A 235 31.85 -0.58 10.29
N SER A 236 32.54 -1.63 10.65
CA SER A 236 33.91 -1.66 11.22
C SER A 236 34.14 -1.02 12.61
N THR A 237 34.99 -1.65 13.38
CA THR A 237 35.36 -1.29 14.77
C THR A 237 36.40 -0.15 14.89
N GLN A 238 36.80 0.49 13.80
CA GLN A 238 37.92 1.44 13.80
C GLN A 238 37.56 2.91 13.61
N SER A 239 36.37 3.25 13.28
CA SER A 239 35.92 4.64 13.24
C SER A 239 34.62 4.78 13.98
N CYS A 240 34.39 5.95 14.58
CA CYS A 240 33.17 6.31 15.28
C CYS A 240 31.98 6.44 14.28
N THR A 241 31.75 5.40 13.50
CA THR A 241 30.67 5.34 12.51
C THR A 241 29.40 4.94 13.22
N LEU A 242 28.38 5.79 13.10
CA LEU A 242 27.06 5.49 13.65
C LEU A 242 26.48 4.25 12.97
N PRO A 243 25.84 3.34 13.74
CA PRO A 243 25.19 2.18 13.17
C PRO A 243 24.08 2.61 12.22
N ALA A 244 24.18 2.19 10.97
CA ALA A 244 23.23 2.51 9.92
C ALA A 244 22.49 1.25 9.45
N LEU A 245 21.30 1.45 8.92
CA LEU A 245 20.59 0.40 8.19
C LEU A 245 21.27 0.21 6.84
N GLU A 246 21.66 -1.04 6.50
CA GLU A 246 22.21 -1.35 5.17
C GLU A 246 21.20 -1.07 4.06
N HIS A 247 19.91 -1.29 4.35
CA HIS A 247 18.81 -1.01 3.45
C HIS A 247 17.57 -0.58 4.24
N ALA A 248 16.93 0.50 3.81
CA ALA A 248 15.65 0.97 4.35
C ALA A 248 14.51 0.42 3.49
N TYR A 249 13.93 -0.68 3.91
CA TYR A 249 12.81 -1.32 3.19
C TYR A 249 11.59 -0.43 3.12
N ARG A 250 10.80 -0.62 2.05
CA ARG A 250 9.56 0.13 1.81
C ARG A 250 8.38 -0.84 1.64
N PRO A 251 7.15 -0.42 1.98
CA PRO A 251 5.96 -1.19 1.66
C PRO A 251 5.89 -1.51 0.16
N GLY A 252 5.54 -2.75 -0.15
CA GLY A 252 5.48 -3.25 -1.51
C GLY A 252 6.77 -3.92 -2.01
N GLU A 253 7.91 -3.67 -1.39
CA GLU A 253 9.19 -4.28 -1.75
C GLU A 253 9.20 -5.77 -1.47
N THR A 254 9.95 -6.53 -2.28
CA THR A 254 10.11 -7.98 -2.12
C THR A 254 11.44 -8.29 -1.46
N ILE A 255 11.42 -9.18 -0.48
CA ILE A 255 12.59 -9.69 0.23
C ILE A 255 12.74 -11.17 -0.07
N GLU A 256 13.92 -11.60 -0.49
CA GLU A 256 14.25 -13.01 -0.67
C GLU A 256 15.04 -13.50 0.54
N VAL A 257 14.43 -14.42 1.27
CA VAL A 257 15.04 -15.05 2.45
C VAL A 257 15.65 -16.38 2.02
N ALA A 258 16.97 -16.48 2.06
CA ALA A 258 17.68 -17.74 1.77
C ALA A 258 17.40 -18.78 2.85
N SER A 259 17.46 -18.37 4.13
CA SER A 259 17.08 -19.23 5.26
C SER A 259 16.67 -18.39 6.47
N ALA A 260 15.78 -18.95 7.29
CA ALA A 260 15.38 -18.38 8.57
C ALA A 260 14.94 -19.49 9.54
N ARG A 261 14.76 -19.15 10.81
CA ARG A 261 14.06 -20.01 11.78
C ARG A 261 12.80 -19.34 12.28
N ILE A 262 11.77 -20.14 12.55
CA ILE A 262 10.57 -19.66 13.22
C ILE A 262 10.90 -19.41 14.70
N ALA A 263 10.88 -18.15 15.10
CA ALA A 263 11.15 -17.74 16.47
C ALA A 263 9.94 -17.99 17.37
N ARG A 264 8.76 -17.68 16.85
CA ARG A 264 7.47 -17.93 17.48
C ARG A 264 6.32 -17.81 16.50
N THR A 265 5.21 -18.43 16.84
CA THR A 265 3.92 -18.22 16.22
C THR A 265 3.02 -17.46 17.20
N TYR A 266 2.22 -16.54 16.69
CA TYR A 266 1.29 -15.78 17.53
C TYR A 266 0.05 -15.35 16.76
N GLN A 267 -1.01 -15.06 17.49
CA GLN A 267 -2.25 -14.57 16.93
C GLN A 267 -2.40 -13.08 17.24
N ALA A 268 -2.70 -12.27 16.21
CA ALA A 268 -2.98 -10.85 16.32
C ALA A 268 -4.42 -10.59 15.83
N GLY A 269 -5.37 -10.54 16.75
CA GLY A 269 -6.80 -10.58 16.42
C GLY A 269 -7.17 -11.90 15.72
N SER A 270 -7.73 -11.83 14.52
CA SER A 270 -8.03 -13.02 13.69
C SER A 270 -6.82 -13.52 12.87
N ALA A 271 -5.71 -12.81 12.90
CA ALA A 271 -4.55 -13.11 12.06
C ALA A 271 -3.59 -14.09 12.74
N ARG A 272 -3.18 -15.13 12.04
CA ARG A 272 -2.08 -16.02 12.42
C ARG A 272 -0.79 -15.45 11.83
N CYS A 273 0.20 -15.20 12.68
CA CYS A 273 1.45 -14.56 12.30
C CYS A 273 2.65 -15.42 12.69
N THR A 274 3.64 -15.52 11.80
CA THR A 274 4.89 -16.21 12.08
C THR A 274 6.01 -15.20 12.24
N MET A 275 6.74 -15.24 13.35
CA MET A 275 7.91 -14.41 13.56
C MET A 275 9.17 -15.18 13.19
N LEU A 276 10.01 -14.58 12.36
CA LEU A 276 11.29 -15.17 11.94
C LEU A 276 12.45 -14.54 12.69
N ASN A 277 13.47 -15.37 12.95
CA ASN A 277 14.80 -14.97 13.43
C ASN A 277 15.89 -15.68 12.62
N TYR A 278 17.16 -15.33 12.87
CA TYR A 278 18.34 -15.86 12.15
C TYR A 278 18.16 -15.78 10.63
N VAL A 279 17.59 -14.66 10.17
CA VAL A 279 17.25 -14.43 8.77
C VAL A 279 18.55 -14.18 7.98
N LYS A 280 18.77 -14.98 6.94
CA LYS A 280 19.79 -14.74 5.92
C LYS A 280 19.06 -14.30 4.65
N LEU A 281 19.38 -13.10 4.19
CA LEU A 281 18.86 -12.54 2.94
C LEU A 281 19.75 -12.96 1.77
N ARG A 282 19.18 -12.97 0.57
CA ARG A 282 19.93 -13.13 -0.68
C ARG A 282 20.37 -11.80 -1.22
#